data_18240961619a03f48e1a3f112833401b
#
_entry.id   18240961619a03f48e1a3f112833401b
#
_cell.length_a   1.000
_cell.length_b   1.000
_cell.length_c   1.000
_cell.angle_alpha   90.00
_cell.angle_beta   90.00
_cell.angle_gamma   90.00
#
_symmetry.space_group_name_H-M   'P 1'
#
loop_
_entity.id
_entity.type
_entity.pdbx_description
1 polymer ?
#
loop_
_entity_poly.entity_id
_entity_poly.type
_entity_poly.pdbx_seq_one_letter_code
_entity_poly.pdbx_strand_id
1 'polypeptide(L)'
;VLSRRQRQMCIRDSFYTDLKDERFVSRYAIFHQRFSTNTAPSWDLAQPFRAIAHNGEINTLKGNYNWMKVHEQEMYSPLFKDMENLRPVIPAGSSDSAALDSVFELLNISGQPAPLAKLMLIPDAWSKKSKTLSKDHQQLFNFLNSTMEPWDGPAAIAGTDNEWVIAATDRNGLRPMRYTITKDKILCAGSETGMVELDEKKIITKGRLGPGEIIGVRIEKGKVFTNSQIKDFLAKEYKHFNNQIVELDKK
;
A
#
# COMPACT_ATOMS: atom_id res chain seq x y z
N VAL A 1 -36.12 1.50 -6.06
CA VAL A 1 -35.17 2.51 -6.57
C VAL A 1 -33.76 2.02 -6.29
N LEU A 2 -32.98 1.72 -7.33
CA LEU A 2 -31.59 1.32 -7.18
C LEU A 2 -30.78 2.45 -6.54
N SER A 3 -29.92 2.12 -5.58
CA SER A 3 -29.01 3.10 -4.99
C SER A 3 -28.06 3.66 -6.05
N ARG A 4 -27.46 4.83 -5.81
CA ARG A 4 -26.49 5.43 -6.72
C ARG A 4 -25.32 4.47 -7.02
N ARG A 5 -24.91 3.66 -6.05
CA ARG A 5 -23.86 2.63 -6.16
C ARG A 5 -24.30 1.47 -7.05
N GLN A 6 -25.50 0.94 -6.87
CA GLN A 6 -26.04 -0.14 -7.72
C GLN A 6 -26.16 0.30 -9.19
N ARG A 7 -26.56 1.56 -9.44
CA ARG A 7 -26.58 2.12 -10.79
C ARG A 7 -25.18 2.19 -11.42
N GLN A 8 -24.16 2.56 -10.68
CA GLN A 8 -22.79 2.60 -11.20
C GLN A 8 -22.25 1.20 -11.53
N MET A 9 -22.55 0.18 -10.71
CA MET A 9 -22.20 -1.20 -11.02
C MET A 9 -22.91 -1.71 -12.26
N CYS A 10 -24.23 -1.49 -12.38
CA CYS A 10 -24.98 -1.87 -13.57
C CYS A 10 -24.49 -1.18 -14.85
N ILE A 11 -24.09 0.09 -14.79
CA ILE A 11 -23.51 0.80 -15.93
C ILE A 11 -22.19 0.16 -16.33
N ARG A 12 -21.32 -0.16 -15.38
CA ARG A 12 -20.03 -0.77 -15.66
C ARG A 12 -20.18 -2.13 -16.35
N ASP A 13 -21.01 -3.01 -15.82
CA ASP A 13 -21.24 -4.34 -16.37
C ASP A 13 -21.95 -4.29 -17.75
N SER A 14 -22.76 -3.27 -18.01
CA SER A 14 -23.40 -3.10 -19.33
C SER A 14 -22.46 -2.45 -20.34
N PHE A 15 -21.52 -1.63 -19.91
CA PHE A 15 -20.56 -0.96 -20.79
C PHE A 15 -19.35 -1.84 -21.11
N TYR A 16 -18.78 -2.50 -20.09
CA TYR A 16 -17.65 -3.42 -20.25
C TYR A 16 -18.14 -4.86 -20.29
N THR A 17 -18.48 -5.34 -21.47
CA THR A 17 -19.01 -6.71 -21.65
C THR A 17 -18.03 -7.79 -21.26
N ASP A 18 -16.72 -7.52 -21.35
CA ASP A 18 -15.64 -8.43 -20.95
C ASP A 18 -15.74 -8.82 -19.47
N LEU A 19 -16.27 -7.96 -18.61
CA LEU A 19 -16.48 -8.26 -17.17
C LEU A 19 -17.53 -9.36 -16.95
N LYS A 20 -18.30 -9.72 -17.96
CA LYS A 20 -19.29 -10.81 -17.93
C LYS A 20 -18.76 -12.12 -18.51
N ASP A 21 -17.58 -12.08 -19.11
CA ASP A 21 -16.97 -13.27 -19.68
C ASP A 21 -16.53 -14.20 -18.54
N GLU A 22 -16.97 -15.48 -18.58
CA GLU A 22 -16.65 -16.47 -17.56
C GLU A 22 -15.14 -16.75 -17.44
N ARG A 23 -14.37 -16.42 -18.46
CA ARG A 23 -12.90 -16.50 -18.45
C ARG A 23 -12.25 -15.34 -17.68
N PHE A 24 -12.98 -14.24 -17.43
CA PHE A 24 -12.49 -13.11 -16.67
C PHE A 24 -12.54 -13.42 -15.17
N VAL A 25 -11.57 -14.20 -14.71
CA VAL A 25 -11.43 -14.57 -13.31
C VAL A 25 -10.20 -13.93 -12.69
N SER A 26 -10.34 -13.42 -11.47
CA SER A 26 -9.24 -12.83 -10.71
C SER A 26 -9.32 -13.25 -9.24
N ARG A 27 -8.16 -13.40 -8.60
CA ARG A 27 -8.07 -13.68 -7.16
C ARG A 27 -8.26 -12.44 -6.31
N TYR A 28 -8.12 -11.25 -6.89
CA TYR A 28 -8.31 -9.98 -6.21
C TYR A 28 -8.74 -8.89 -7.19
N ALA A 29 -9.28 -7.81 -6.63
CA ALA A 29 -9.55 -6.58 -7.36
C ALA A 29 -9.21 -5.40 -6.45
N ILE A 30 -8.49 -4.42 -6.99
CA ILE A 30 -8.30 -3.10 -6.39
C ILE A 30 -9.08 -2.11 -7.24
N PHE A 31 -9.89 -1.27 -6.62
CA PHE A 31 -10.68 -0.28 -7.35
C PHE A 31 -10.77 1.04 -6.57
N HIS A 32 -10.99 2.11 -7.31
CA HIS A 32 -11.17 3.46 -6.77
C HIS A 32 -12.25 4.18 -7.58
N GLN A 33 -13.01 5.07 -6.93
CA GLN A 33 -14.16 5.74 -7.60
C GLN A 33 -13.81 7.08 -8.24
N ARG A 34 -12.63 7.63 -7.97
CA ARG A 34 -12.26 8.99 -8.35
C ARG A 34 -10.86 9.06 -8.93
N PHE A 35 -10.58 10.15 -9.61
CA PHE A 35 -9.24 10.61 -9.96
C PHE A 35 -8.52 11.14 -8.71
N SER A 36 -7.22 11.39 -8.84
CA SER A 36 -6.44 12.08 -7.82
C SER A 36 -7.04 13.45 -7.52
N THR A 37 -7.03 13.83 -6.25
CA THR A 37 -7.45 15.17 -5.80
C THR A 37 -6.38 16.20 -6.11
N ASN A 38 -6.79 17.49 -6.15
CA ASN A 38 -5.88 18.64 -6.34
C ASN A 38 -5.15 18.69 -7.69
N THR A 39 -5.60 17.94 -8.69
CA THR A 39 -5.07 17.95 -10.05
C THR A 39 -6.20 18.07 -11.06
N ALA A 40 -5.88 18.55 -12.27
CA ALA A 40 -6.82 18.46 -13.37
C ALA A 40 -7.09 16.99 -13.71
N PRO A 41 -8.36 16.55 -13.83
CA PRO A 41 -8.66 15.17 -14.15
C PRO A 41 -8.08 14.77 -15.51
N SER A 42 -7.30 13.70 -15.52
CA SER A 42 -6.75 13.09 -16.73
C SER A 42 -6.71 11.57 -16.54
N TRP A 43 -6.66 10.82 -17.62
CA TRP A 43 -6.71 9.35 -17.54
C TRP A 43 -5.49 8.75 -16.87
N ASP A 44 -4.33 9.35 -17.01
CA ASP A 44 -3.08 8.99 -16.36
C ASP A 44 -3.10 9.22 -14.84
N LEU A 45 -4.03 10.05 -14.35
CA LEU A 45 -4.26 10.30 -12.93
C LEU A 45 -5.51 9.58 -12.38
N ALA A 46 -6.12 8.70 -13.19
CA ALA A 46 -7.19 7.84 -12.72
C ALA A 46 -6.66 6.75 -11.79
N GLN A 47 -7.40 6.47 -10.72
CA GLN A 47 -7.05 5.40 -9.80
C GLN A 47 -7.94 4.15 -10.01
N PRO A 48 -7.45 2.94 -9.70
CA PRO A 48 -6.10 2.62 -9.18
C PRO A 48 -5.02 2.89 -10.20
N PHE A 49 -3.83 3.22 -9.74
CA PHE A 49 -2.64 3.33 -10.56
C PHE A 49 -2.11 1.92 -10.90
N ARG A 50 -0.78 1.76 -11.05
CA ARG A 50 -0.18 0.46 -11.40
C ARG A 50 -0.15 -0.50 -10.22
N ALA A 51 0.18 0.00 -9.03
CA ALA A 51 0.38 -0.81 -7.84
C ALA A 51 -0.56 -0.44 -6.70
N ILE A 52 -1.00 0.82 -6.58
CA ILE A 52 -1.85 1.27 -5.48
C ILE A 52 -3.12 1.99 -5.90
N ALA A 53 -4.09 1.98 -4.99
CA ALA A 53 -5.18 2.95 -4.89
C ALA A 53 -5.05 3.69 -3.56
N HIS A 54 -5.16 5.02 -3.57
CA HIS A 54 -4.95 5.88 -2.43
C HIS A 54 -6.15 6.81 -2.22
N ASN A 55 -6.73 6.75 -1.03
CA ASN A 55 -7.71 7.73 -0.57
C ASN A 55 -7.07 8.58 0.52
N GLY A 56 -6.67 9.79 0.18
CA GLY A 56 -5.99 10.69 1.10
C GLY A 56 -5.21 11.78 0.38
N GLU A 57 -4.18 12.29 1.06
CA GLU A 57 -3.31 13.34 0.56
C GLU A 57 -1.92 13.22 1.22
N ILE A 58 -0.86 13.18 0.42
CA ILE A 58 0.51 13.17 0.92
C ILE A 58 0.98 14.62 1.08
N ASN A 59 1.09 15.07 2.32
CA ASN A 59 1.44 16.46 2.64
C ASN A 59 2.93 16.76 2.44
N THR A 60 3.79 15.75 2.49
CA THR A 60 5.25 15.89 2.38
C THR A 60 5.76 15.77 0.94
N LEU A 61 4.88 15.73 -0.05
CA LEU A 61 5.19 15.45 -1.46
C LEU A 61 6.41 16.20 -2.00
N LYS A 62 6.51 17.52 -1.74
CA LYS A 62 7.64 18.33 -2.24
C LYS A 62 8.98 17.87 -1.70
N GLY A 63 9.03 17.50 -0.43
CA GLY A 63 10.22 16.93 0.21
C GLY A 63 10.56 15.58 -0.37
N ASN A 64 9.57 14.68 -0.44
CA ASN A 64 9.74 13.34 -0.99
C ASN A 64 10.21 13.35 -2.45
N TYR A 65 9.67 14.27 -3.28
CA TYR A 65 10.11 14.45 -4.65
C TYR A 65 11.58 14.88 -4.75
N ASN A 66 12.03 15.80 -3.89
CA ASN A 66 13.41 16.24 -3.89
C ASN A 66 14.37 15.13 -3.41
N TRP A 67 13.98 14.38 -2.40
CA TRP A 67 14.76 13.24 -1.92
C TRP A 67 14.84 12.12 -2.96
N MET A 68 13.74 11.81 -3.67
CA MET A 68 13.79 10.84 -4.76
C MET A 68 14.78 11.23 -5.86
N LYS A 69 14.89 12.52 -6.21
CA LYS A 69 15.92 12.99 -7.15
C LYS A 69 17.35 12.72 -6.67
N VAL A 70 17.58 12.73 -5.36
CA VAL A 70 18.89 12.37 -4.79
C VAL A 70 19.08 10.86 -4.86
N HIS A 71 18.09 10.09 -4.45
CA HIS A 71 18.13 8.62 -4.53
C HIS A 71 18.36 8.13 -5.98
N GLU A 72 17.73 8.75 -6.97
CA GLU A 72 17.89 8.43 -8.38
C GLU A 72 19.34 8.48 -8.87
N GLN A 73 20.18 9.34 -8.27
CA GLN A 73 21.58 9.47 -8.67
C GLN A 73 22.43 8.29 -8.23
N GLU A 74 22.10 7.69 -7.08
CA GLU A 74 22.91 6.65 -6.44
C GLU A 74 22.22 5.27 -6.46
N MET A 75 20.93 5.20 -6.84
CA MET A 75 20.20 3.93 -6.85
C MET A 75 20.81 2.97 -7.85
N TYR A 76 20.99 1.72 -7.39
CA TYR A 76 21.47 0.61 -8.18
C TYR A 76 20.71 -0.66 -7.82
N SER A 77 20.38 -1.45 -8.84
CA SER A 77 19.86 -2.80 -8.63
C SER A 77 20.37 -3.73 -9.72
N PRO A 78 20.86 -4.92 -9.38
CA PRO A 78 21.27 -5.92 -10.36
C PRO A 78 20.11 -6.49 -11.18
N LEU A 79 18.86 -6.21 -10.79
CA LEU A 79 17.66 -6.66 -11.49
C LEU A 79 17.38 -5.84 -12.76
N PHE A 80 17.96 -4.64 -12.87
CA PHE A 80 17.75 -3.77 -14.03
C PHE A 80 18.99 -3.69 -14.89
N LYS A 81 18.81 -3.91 -16.19
CA LYS A 81 19.90 -3.81 -17.18
C LYS A 81 20.28 -2.36 -17.46
N ASP A 82 19.31 -1.47 -17.40
CA ASP A 82 19.47 -0.06 -17.73
C ASP A 82 18.72 0.78 -16.69
N MET A 83 19.48 1.42 -15.81
CA MET A 83 18.95 2.28 -14.76
C MET A 83 18.48 3.65 -15.29
N GLU A 84 18.99 4.10 -16.43
CA GLU A 84 18.62 5.40 -17.02
C GLU A 84 17.16 5.40 -17.47
N ASN A 85 16.66 4.27 -17.95
CA ASN A 85 15.26 4.13 -18.36
C ASN A 85 14.26 4.20 -17.21
N LEU A 86 14.72 4.15 -15.95
CA LEU A 86 13.90 4.32 -14.76
C LEU A 86 13.84 5.77 -14.27
N ARG A 87 14.55 6.68 -14.91
CA ARG A 87 14.63 8.09 -14.52
C ARG A 87 13.84 8.98 -15.46
N PRO A 88 13.04 9.93 -14.95
CA PRO A 88 12.77 10.15 -13.53
C PRO A 88 11.77 9.12 -12.98
N VAL A 89 11.98 8.67 -11.73
CA VAL A 89 11.06 7.74 -11.04
C VAL A 89 9.69 8.37 -10.88
N ILE A 90 9.65 9.66 -10.52
CA ILE A 90 8.40 10.40 -10.41
C ILE A 90 8.27 11.30 -11.63
N PRO A 91 7.33 11.00 -12.56
CA PRO A 91 7.11 11.82 -13.74
C PRO A 91 6.69 13.25 -13.39
N ALA A 92 7.08 14.21 -14.22
CA ALA A 92 6.66 15.60 -14.06
C ALA A 92 5.12 15.71 -14.17
N GLY A 93 4.52 16.52 -13.30
CA GLY A 93 3.06 16.69 -13.28
C GLY A 93 2.29 15.59 -12.54
N SER A 94 2.99 14.63 -11.91
CA SER A 94 2.36 13.61 -11.07
C SER A 94 1.57 14.24 -9.92
N SER A 95 0.42 13.66 -9.62
CA SER A 95 -0.25 13.91 -8.33
C SER A 95 0.55 13.31 -7.17
N ASP A 96 0.19 13.67 -5.95
CA ASP A 96 0.76 13.06 -4.74
C ASP A 96 0.60 11.54 -4.74
N SER A 97 -0.60 11.06 -5.09
CA SER A 97 -0.92 9.65 -5.15
C SER A 97 -0.18 8.92 -6.28
N ALA A 98 -0.05 9.56 -7.46
CA ALA A 98 0.69 8.99 -8.59
C ALA A 98 2.21 8.94 -8.30
N ALA A 99 2.73 9.96 -7.62
CA ALA A 99 4.13 9.97 -7.18
C ALA A 99 4.41 8.86 -6.16
N LEU A 100 3.51 8.66 -5.18
CA LEU A 100 3.59 7.56 -4.23
C LEU A 100 3.55 6.20 -4.94
N ASP A 101 2.65 6.03 -5.91
CA ASP A 101 2.54 4.80 -6.72
C ASP A 101 3.83 4.50 -7.46
N SER A 102 4.44 5.51 -8.10
CA SER A 102 5.69 5.33 -8.85
C SER A 102 6.83 4.82 -7.97
N VAL A 103 6.97 5.36 -6.76
CA VAL A 103 8.01 4.91 -5.83
C VAL A 103 7.68 3.54 -5.24
N PHE A 104 6.40 3.29 -4.93
CA PHE A 104 5.94 1.98 -4.47
C PHE A 104 6.19 0.90 -5.52
N GLU A 105 5.87 1.18 -6.79
CA GLU A 105 6.13 0.28 -7.91
C GLU A 105 7.64 0.01 -8.06
N LEU A 106 8.48 1.06 -8.01
CA LEU A 106 9.93 0.91 -8.09
C LEU A 106 10.46 -0.05 -7.02
N LEU A 107 10.02 0.10 -5.78
CA LEU A 107 10.41 -0.79 -4.69
C LEU A 107 9.98 -2.24 -4.98
N ASN A 108 8.75 -2.44 -5.46
CA ASN A 108 8.25 -3.77 -5.77
C ASN A 108 9.05 -4.45 -6.90
N ILE A 109 9.30 -3.75 -8.00
CA ILE A 109 10.07 -4.32 -9.12
C ILE A 109 11.56 -4.49 -8.78
N SER A 110 12.04 -3.80 -7.73
CA SER A 110 13.36 -4.01 -7.13
C SER A 110 13.41 -5.20 -6.17
N GLY A 111 12.32 -5.95 -6.04
CA GLY A 111 12.24 -7.15 -5.21
C GLY A 111 11.77 -6.93 -3.78
N GLN A 112 11.31 -5.73 -3.42
CA GLN A 112 10.72 -5.49 -2.11
C GLN A 112 9.24 -5.86 -2.12
N PRO A 113 8.75 -6.76 -1.24
CA PRO A 113 7.33 -7.11 -1.23
C PRO A 113 6.46 -5.91 -0.82
N ALA A 114 5.23 -5.86 -1.34
CA ALA A 114 4.29 -4.77 -1.08
C ALA A 114 4.14 -4.37 0.40
N PRO A 115 4.07 -5.31 1.37
CA PRO A 115 4.06 -4.95 2.78
C PRO A 115 5.31 -4.20 3.24
N LEU A 116 6.50 -4.56 2.74
CA LEU A 116 7.74 -3.88 3.08
C LEU A 116 7.81 -2.50 2.44
N ALA A 117 7.47 -2.38 1.15
CA ALA A 117 7.39 -1.11 0.43
C ALA A 117 6.45 -0.12 1.16
N LYS A 118 5.28 -0.60 1.65
CA LYS A 118 4.39 0.22 2.48
C LYS A 118 5.07 0.69 3.76
N LEU A 119 5.76 -0.18 4.49
CA LEU A 119 6.42 0.21 5.74
C LEU A 119 7.63 1.12 5.53
N MET A 120 8.30 1.05 4.38
CA MET A 120 9.38 1.98 4.01
C MET A 120 8.82 3.38 3.73
N LEU A 121 7.77 3.46 2.93
CA LEU A 121 7.19 4.73 2.50
C LEU A 121 6.30 5.37 3.56
N ILE A 122 5.48 4.57 4.22
CA ILE A 122 4.54 5.01 5.26
C ILE A 122 4.78 4.18 6.51
N PRO A 123 5.81 4.54 7.30
CA PRO A 123 6.17 3.81 8.51
C PRO A 123 5.12 3.97 9.62
N ASP A 124 5.17 3.09 10.59
CA ASP A 124 4.39 3.24 11.82
C ASP A 124 4.89 4.43 12.65
N ALA A 125 3.99 5.03 13.41
CA ALA A 125 4.35 5.94 14.48
C ALA A 125 4.87 5.15 15.67
N TRP A 126 6.18 5.00 15.79
CA TRP A 126 6.81 4.25 16.89
C TRP A 126 7.89 5.06 17.59
N SER A 127 8.20 4.68 18.81
CA SER A 127 9.32 5.25 19.55
C SER A 127 10.16 4.15 20.19
N LYS A 128 11.46 4.39 20.40
CA LYS A 128 12.35 3.47 21.13
C LYS A 128 11.85 3.16 22.55
N LYS A 129 10.98 3.98 23.11
CA LYS A 129 10.35 3.80 24.44
C LYS A 129 9.07 2.96 24.38
N SER A 130 8.60 2.54 23.22
CA SER A 130 7.42 1.70 23.11
C SER A 130 7.70 0.32 23.70
N LYS A 131 7.04 0.02 24.82
CA LYS A 131 7.13 -1.30 25.49
C LYS A 131 6.38 -2.41 24.73
N THR A 132 5.62 -2.05 23.71
CA THR A 132 4.75 -2.98 22.96
C THR A 132 5.42 -3.58 21.72
N LEU A 133 6.54 -3.01 21.26
CA LEU A 133 7.27 -3.50 20.10
C LEU A 133 8.40 -4.44 20.52
N SER A 134 8.50 -5.58 19.84
CA SER A 134 9.63 -6.49 19.98
C SER A 134 10.94 -5.83 19.53
N LYS A 135 12.07 -6.33 19.99
CA LYS A 135 13.39 -5.84 19.52
C LYS A 135 13.55 -6.00 18.01
N ASP A 136 13.07 -7.11 17.44
CA ASP A 136 13.18 -7.39 16.00
C ASP A 136 12.36 -6.38 15.18
N HIS A 137 11.16 -6.01 15.65
CA HIS A 137 10.37 -4.94 15.01
C HIS A 137 11.05 -3.57 15.11
N GLN A 138 11.64 -3.24 16.26
CA GLN A 138 12.37 -1.97 16.42
C GLN A 138 13.57 -1.89 15.49
N GLN A 139 14.30 -2.98 15.32
CA GLN A 139 15.42 -3.06 14.38
C GLN A 139 14.96 -2.92 12.93
N LEU A 140 13.89 -3.62 12.56
CA LEU A 140 13.30 -3.46 11.22
C LEU A 140 12.93 -2.00 10.96
N PHE A 141 12.20 -1.35 11.87
CA PHE A 141 11.79 0.04 11.68
C PHE A 141 12.97 1.02 11.68
N ASN A 142 14.00 0.80 12.49
CA ASN A 142 15.22 1.60 12.43
C ASN A 142 15.86 1.52 11.05
N PHE A 143 15.97 0.31 10.50
CA PHE A 143 16.52 0.11 9.16
C PHE A 143 15.66 0.82 8.10
N LEU A 144 14.36 0.59 8.08
CA LEU A 144 13.45 1.20 7.09
C LEU A 144 13.49 2.73 7.13
N ASN A 145 13.47 3.32 8.33
CA ASN A 145 13.53 4.77 8.50
C ASN A 145 14.89 5.39 8.15
N SER A 146 15.96 4.58 8.12
CA SER A 146 17.28 5.05 7.66
C SER A 146 17.49 4.87 6.15
N THR A 147 16.60 4.15 5.50
CA THR A 147 16.73 3.83 4.07
C THR A 147 15.87 4.73 3.18
N MET A 148 14.71 5.16 3.68
CA MET A 148 13.74 5.94 2.92
C MET A 148 13.09 7.00 3.81
N GLU A 149 12.91 8.18 3.26
CA GLU A 149 12.17 9.26 3.91
C GLU A 149 10.67 8.97 3.95
N PRO A 150 10.00 9.21 5.09
CA PRO A 150 8.58 8.91 5.20
C PRO A 150 7.73 9.82 4.30
N TRP A 151 6.74 9.22 3.69
CA TRP A 151 5.65 9.89 2.99
C TRP A 151 4.51 10.08 3.99
N ASP A 152 4.21 11.32 4.36
CA ASP A 152 3.29 11.62 5.45
C ASP A 152 2.08 12.42 4.98
N GLY A 153 0.95 12.08 5.56
CA GLY A 153 -0.36 12.66 5.29
C GLY A 153 -1.48 11.65 5.53
N PRO A 154 -2.74 12.10 5.52
CA PRO A 154 -3.89 11.19 5.66
C PRO A 154 -3.91 10.18 4.51
N ALA A 155 -3.85 8.89 4.81
CA ALA A 155 -3.84 7.86 3.76
C ALA A 155 -4.56 6.58 4.15
N ALA A 156 -5.45 6.14 3.26
CA ALA A 156 -5.96 4.79 3.21
C ALA A 156 -5.52 4.18 1.87
N ILE A 157 -4.73 3.13 1.92
CA ILE A 157 -4.06 2.55 0.76
C ILE A 157 -4.51 1.11 0.56
N ALA A 158 -4.81 0.75 -0.68
CA ALA A 158 -4.84 -0.63 -1.14
C ALA A 158 -3.75 -0.81 -2.19
N GLY A 159 -2.95 -1.85 -2.10
CA GLY A 159 -1.81 -2.04 -3.00
C GLY A 159 -1.50 -3.51 -3.27
N THR A 160 -0.69 -3.75 -4.31
CA THR A 160 -0.28 -5.09 -4.72
C THR A 160 1.08 -5.07 -5.42
N ASP A 161 1.81 -6.17 -5.27
CA ASP A 161 3.00 -6.53 -6.05
C ASP A 161 2.78 -7.82 -6.85
N ASN A 162 1.53 -8.26 -7.01
CA ASN A 162 1.09 -9.54 -7.60
C ASN A 162 1.37 -10.79 -6.74
N GLU A 163 2.17 -10.72 -5.69
CA GLU A 163 2.28 -11.76 -4.66
C GLU A 163 1.42 -11.45 -3.43
N TRP A 164 1.37 -10.19 -3.06
CA TRP A 164 0.60 -9.68 -1.96
C TRP A 164 -0.48 -8.71 -2.43
N VAL A 165 -1.63 -8.75 -1.77
CA VAL A 165 -2.62 -7.68 -1.79
C VAL A 165 -2.73 -7.15 -0.37
N ILE A 166 -2.55 -5.85 -0.20
CA ILE A 166 -2.53 -5.21 1.10
C ILE A 166 -3.57 -4.09 1.20
N ALA A 167 -4.02 -3.85 2.41
CA ALA A 167 -4.75 -2.64 2.79
C ALA A 167 -4.10 -2.06 4.05
N ALA A 168 -3.91 -0.73 4.08
CA ALA A 168 -3.15 -0.07 5.14
C ALA A 168 -3.63 1.36 5.40
N THR A 169 -3.28 1.87 6.58
CA THR A 169 -3.52 3.25 6.98
C THR A 169 -2.23 4.05 7.03
N ASP A 170 -2.36 5.37 7.07
CA ASP A 170 -1.28 6.28 7.42
C ASP A 170 -0.80 6.05 8.86
N ARG A 171 0.38 6.57 9.18
CA ARG A 171 1.04 6.34 10.48
C ARG A 171 0.24 6.86 11.68
N ASN A 172 -0.65 7.83 11.48
CA ASN A 172 -1.51 8.42 12.51
C ASN A 172 -2.94 7.89 12.48
N GLY A 173 -3.30 7.10 11.46
CA GLY A 173 -4.64 6.56 11.26
C GLY A 173 -5.69 7.64 10.99
N LEU A 174 -5.32 8.71 10.30
CA LEU A 174 -6.19 9.84 9.97
C LEU A 174 -7.28 9.42 8.99
N ARG A 175 -6.95 8.58 8.01
CA ARG A 175 -7.94 7.95 7.14
C ARG A 175 -8.36 6.60 7.72
N PRO A 176 -9.66 6.31 7.74
CA PRO A 176 -10.13 5.00 8.18
C PRO A 176 -9.84 3.92 7.13
N MET A 177 -9.54 2.73 7.59
CA MET A 177 -9.53 1.52 6.79
C MET A 177 -10.27 0.42 7.55
N ARG A 178 -11.32 -0.10 6.96
CA ARG A 178 -12.16 -1.16 7.53
C ARG A 178 -12.00 -2.43 6.71
N TYR A 179 -12.14 -3.57 7.36
CA TYR A 179 -12.10 -4.84 6.65
C TYR A 179 -13.18 -5.80 7.14
N THR A 180 -13.56 -6.70 6.28
CA THR A 180 -14.51 -7.79 6.55
C THR A 180 -13.98 -9.08 5.94
N ILE A 181 -14.06 -10.17 6.72
CA ILE A 181 -13.69 -11.52 6.27
C ILE A 181 -14.93 -12.38 6.32
N THR A 182 -15.20 -13.13 5.23
CA THR A 182 -16.36 -14.02 5.11
C THR A 182 -15.97 -15.49 5.22
N LYS A 183 -16.99 -16.36 5.46
CA LYS A 183 -16.86 -17.81 5.45
C LYS A 183 -16.36 -18.34 4.09
N ASP A 184 -16.71 -17.66 3.02
CA ASP A 184 -16.28 -17.96 1.65
C ASP A 184 -14.82 -17.55 1.37
N LYS A 185 -14.08 -17.15 2.42
CA LYS A 185 -12.68 -16.72 2.36
C LYS A 185 -12.45 -15.45 1.53
N ILE A 186 -13.42 -14.56 1.49
CA ILE A 186 -13.29 -13.25 0.85
C ILE A 186 -12.84 -12.24 1.92
N LEU A 187 -11.75 -11.52 1.66
CA LEU A 187 -11.34 -10.33 2.40
C LEU A 187 -11.75 -9.09 1.59
N CYS A 188 -12.63 -8.28 2.17
CA CYS A 188 -12.95 -6.94 1.65
C CYS A 188 -12.32 -5.90 2.57
N ALA A 189 -11.53 -4.99 2.03
CA ALA A 189 -10.98 -3.87 2.78
C ALA A 189 -11.21 -2.56 2.04
N GLY A 190 -11.43 -1.47 2.78
CA GLY A 190 -11.66 -0.17 2.17
C GLY A 190 -11.80 0.96 3.17
N SER A 191 -11.69 2.19 2.69
CA SER A 191 -11.82 3.41 3.51
C SER A 191 -13.22 3.62 4.07
N GLU A 192 -14.23 2.97 3.49
CA GLU A 192 -15.63 3.09 3.91
C GLU A 192 -16.30 1.71 4.02
N THR A 193 -17.30 1.60 4.90
CA THR A 193 -18.16 0.41 4.97
C THR A 193 -19.16 0.37 3.81
N GLY A 194 -19.52 -0.84 3.39
CA GLY A 194 -20.54 -1.04 2.35
C GLY A 194 -20.08 -0.70 0.94
N MET A 195 -18.77 -0.68 0.67
CA MET A 195 -18.24 -0.51 -0.69
C MET A 195 -18.50 -1.75 -1.54
N VAL A 196 -18.56 -2.90 -0.91
CA VAL A 196 -18.95 -4.18 -1.51
C VAL A 196 -20.15 -4.72 -0.75
N GLU A 197 -21.16 -5.18 -1.48
CA GLU A 197 -22.32 -5.85 -0.89
C GLU A 197 -21.91 -7.25 -0.45
N LEU A 198 -22.02 -7.53 0.84
CA LEU A 198 -21.68 -8.83 1.43
C LEU A 198 -22.90 -9.35 2.20
N ASP A 199 -23.14 -10.66 2.07
CA ASP A 199 -24.15 -11.34 2.89
C ASP A 199 -23.68 -11.36 4.35
N GLU A 200 -24.39 -10.66 5.22
CA GLU A 200 -24.06 -10.57 6.64
C GLU A 200 -23.98 -11.92 7.35
N LYS A 201 -24.78 -12.91 6.91
CA LYS A 201 -24.78 -14.27 7.46
C LYS A 201 -23.46 -15.02 7.19
N LYS A 202 -22.70 -14.57 6.19
CA LYS A 202 -21.42 -15.13 5.82
C LYS A 202 -20.23 -14.45 6.49
N ILE A 203 -20.43 -13.34 7.16
CA ILE A 203 -19.36 -12.58 7.79
C ILE A 203 -18.86 -13.31 9.04
N ILE A 204 -17.53 -13.53 9.10
CA ILE A 204 -16.84 -14.08 10.26
C ILE A 204 -16.26 -12.98 11.13
N THR A 205 -15.62 -11.98 10.48
CA THR A 205 -14.89 -10.93 11.16
C THR A 205 -15.14 -9.59 10.50
N LYS A 206 -15.42 -8.58 11.30
CA LYS A 206 -15.37 -7.16 10.91
C LYS A 206 -14.31 -6.48 11.77
N GLY A 207 -13.49 -5.64 11.16
CA GLY A 207 -12.45 -4.92 11.87
C GLY A 207 -12.15 -3.57 11.27
N ARG A 208 -11.32 -2.83 11.98
CA ARG A 208 -10.75 -1.55 11.56
C ARG A 208 -9.25 -1.59 11.80
N LEU A 209 -8.48 -1.10 10.85
CA LEU A 209 -7.06 -0.90 11.05
C LEU A 209 -6.82 0.34 11.91
N GLY A 210 -5.92 0.22 12.88
CA GLY A 210 -5.42 1.32 13.67
C GLY A 210 -4.32 2.12 12.94
N PRO A 211 -3.73 3.12 13.61
CA PRO A 211 -2.64 3.93 13.08
C PRO A 211 -1.46 3.08 12.59
N GLY A 212 -1.05 3.28 11.34
CA GLY A 212 0.07 2.58 10.72
C GLY A 212 -0.17 1.10 10.40
N GLU A 213 -1.33 0.55 10.79
CA GLU A 213 -1.61 -0.87 10.62
C GLU A 213 -1.82 -1.28 9.17
N ILE A 214 -1.54 -2.54 8.94
CA ILE A 214 -1.64 -3.20 7.64
C ILE A 214 -2.32 -4.57 7.78
N ILE A 215 -3.14 -4.92 6.83
CA ILE A 215 -3.67 -6.28 6.62
C ILE A 215 -3.34 -6.70 5.20
N GLY A 216 -3.06 -7.97 4.96
CA GLY A 216 -2.74 -8.44 3.62
C GLY A 216 -3.06 -9.90 3.39
N VAL A 217 -3.12 -10.24 2.11
CA VAL A 217 -3.26 -11.62 1.64
C VAL A 217 -2.05 -11.96 0.79
N ARG A 218 -1.37 -13.06 1.10
CA ARG A 218 -0.42 -13.65 0.18
C ARG A 218 -1.20 -14.53 -0.80
N ILE A 219 -1.25 -14.11 -2.06
CA ILE A 219 -2.17 -14.63 -3.08
C ILE A 219 -1.97 -16.12 -3.30
N GLU A 220 -0.72 -16.57 -3.44
CA GLU A 220 -0.39 -17.98 -3.67
C GLU A 220 -0.90 -18.88 -2.54
N LYS A 221 -0.76 -18.42 -1.30
CA LYS A 221 -1.14 -19.19 -0.09
C LYS A 221 -2.61 -19.04 0.27
N GLY A 222 -3.32 -18.05 -0.30
CA GLY A 222 -4.71 -17.74 0.06
C GLY A 222 -4.89 -17.44 1.55
N LYS A 223 -3.83 -16.94 2.22
CA LYS A 223 -3.80 -16.69 3.66
C LYS A 223 -3.83 -15.22 3.97
N VAL A 224 -4.74 -14.83 4.87
CA VAL A 224 -4.80 -13.49 5.44
C VAL A 224 -3.74 -13.36 6.55
N PHE A 225 -3.01 -12.27 6.53
CA PHE A 225 -2.04 -11.89 7.55
C PHE A 225 -2.49 -10.61 8.23
N THR A 226 -2.55 -10.64 9.55
CA THR A 226 -2.80 -9.45 10.37
C THR A 226 -1.55 -8.57 10.45
N ASN A 227 -1.71 -7.36 10.98
CA ASN A 227 -0.63 -6.40 11.20
C ASN A 227 0.59 -7.02 11.91
N SER A 228 0.38 -7.71 13.03
CA SER A 228 1.46 -8.37 13.77
C SER A 228 2.14 -9.46 12.94
N GLN A 229 1.35 -10.31 12.28
CA GLN A 229 1.88 -11.41 11.46
C GLN A 229 2.71 -10.93 10.27
N ILE A 230 2.32 -9.80 9.64
CA ILE A 230 3.11 -9.18 8.57
C ILE A 230 4.43 -8.68 9.12
N LYS A 231 4.41 -7.96 10.25
CA LYS A 231 5.63 -7.43 10.88
C LYS A 231 6.56 -8.54 11.35
N ASP A 232 6.02 -9.60 11.94
CA ASP A 232 6.80 -10.78 12.34
C ASP A 232 7.45 -11.46 11.13
N PHE A 233 6.70 -11.60 10.05
CA PHE A 233 7.20 -12.15 8.79
C PHE A 233 8.35 -11.29 8.24
N LEU A 234 8.16 -9.99 8.12
CA LEU A 234 9.17 -9.07 7.60
C LEU A 234 10.40 -9.00 8.50
N ALA A 235 10.23 -8.90 9.81
CA ALA A 235 11.35 -8.88 10.74
C ALA A 235 12.20 -10.15 10.69
N LYS A 236 11.58 -11.30 10.42
CA LYS A 236 12.27 -12.57 10.23
C LYS A 236 13.04 -12.65 8.92
N GLU A 237 12.37 -12.33 7.80
CA GLU A 237 12.94 -12.40 6.45
C GLU A 237 14.10 -11.40 6.27
N TYR A 238 13.96 -10.19 6.84
CA TYR A 238 14.92 -9.10 6.70
C TYR A 238 15.85 -8.94 7.90
N LYS A 239 16.01 -9.97 8.72
CA LYS A 239 16.87 -9.94 9.93
C LYS A 239 18.34 -9.62 9.62
N HIS A 240 18.82 -9.96 8.43
CA HIS A 240 20.21 -9.70 8.00
C HIS A 240 20.52 -8.19 7.89
N PHE A 241 19.54 -7.31 7.71
CA PHE A 241 19.74 -5.86 7.69
C PHE A 241 20.12 -5.29 9.06
N ASN A 242 19.85 -6.00 10.15
CA ASN A 242 20.21 -5.56 11.50
C ASN A 242 21.71 -5.35 11.68
N ASN A 243 22.56 -6.05 10.91
CA ASN A 243 24.01 -5.94 10.98
C ASN A 243 24.55 -4.69 10.27
N GLN A 244 23.70 -3.95 9.54
CA GLN A 244 24.08 -2.75 8.82
C GLN A 244 23.85 -1.46 9.63
N ILE A 245 23.15 -1.55 10.76
CA ILE A 245 22.88 -0.41 11.64
C ILE A 245 23.97 -0.35 12.70
N VAL A 246 24.77 0.71 12.67
CA VAL A 246 25.74 1.02 13.70
C VAL A 246 25.08 1.98 14.69
N GLU A 247 24.85 1.55 15.94
CA GLU A 247 24.46 2.46 17.00
C GLU A 247 25.69 3.30 17.39
N LEU A 248 25.63 4.61 17.16
CA LEU A 248 26.64 5.53 17.69
C LEU A 248 26.43 5.64 19.20
N ASP A 249 27.42 5.22 19.96
CA ASP A 249 27.41 5.38 21.41
C ASP A 249 27.20 6.86 21.75
N LYS A 250 26.19 7.11 22.56
CA LYS A 250 26.02 8.44 23.16
C LYS A 250 27.15 8.64 24.17
N LYS A 251 28.14 9.41 23.78
CA LYS A 251 29.09 10.02 24.75
C LYS A 251 28.38 11.08 25.58
#